data_c264aa5ae05956a1c1d09b6e10f1de7d
#
_entry.id   c264aa5ae05956a1c1d09b6e10f1de7d
#
_cell.length_a   1.000
_cell.length_b   1.000
_cell.length_c   1.000
_cell.angle_alpha   90.00
_cell.angle_beta   90.00
_cell.angle_gamma   90.00
#
_symmetry.space_group_name_H-M   'P 1'
#
loop_
_entity.id
_entity.type
_entity.pdbx_description
1 polymer ?
#
loop_
_entity_poly.entity_id
_entity_poly.type
_entity_poly.pdbx_seq_one_letter_code
_entity_poly.pdbx_strand_id
1 'polypeptide(L)'
;MTSVRLERFRWWHVDEAMPIEADLFGAGQWSPSMFWNELANGHHYRVATDSDGAVLGYAGLAGAPPDEVWVQVIAVRRDVQRRGVGRVLLEELLAEANRRGARSTLLEVAVDNAPAQRLYATYGFEPIGVRRGYYQPSNTDALVMRRDAEPTGDGPHDHG
;
A
#
# COMPACT_ATOMS: atom_id res chain seq x y z
N MET A 1 -9.34 20.31 8.60
CA MET A 1 -9.33 19.07 7.84
C MET A 1 -8.34 19.18 6.70
N THR A 2 -7.43 18.24 6.62
CA THR A 2 -6.43 18.26 5.55
C THR A 2 -7.05 17.77 4.26
N SER A 3 -6.95 18.58 3.22
CA SER A 3 -7.38 18.17 1.89
C SER A 3 -6.30 17.28 1.28
N VAL A 4 -6.69 16.09 0.85
CA VAL A 4 -5.75 15.13 0.26
C VAL A 4 -6.14 14.89 -1.18
N ARG A 5 -5.17 15.02 -2.06
CA ARG A 5 -5.34 14.76 -3.48
C ARG A 5 -4.49 13.55 -3.86
N LEU A 6 -5.05 12.64 -4.64
CA LEU A 6 -4.29 11.50 -5.16
C LEU A 6 -3.88 11.79 -6.59
N GLU A 7 -2.61 11.52 -6.89
CA GLU A 7 -2.06 11.70 -8.22
C GLU A 7 -1.23 10.49 -8.58
N ARG A 8 -1.06 10.27 -9.88
CA ARG A 8 -0.15 9.23 -10.34
C ARG A 8 1.27 9.54 -9.84
N PHE A 9 1.95 8.51 -9.32
CA PHE A 9 3.34 8.64 -8.88
C PHE A 9 4.20 8.77 -10.14
N ARG A 10 4.81 9.94 -10.30
CA ARG A 10 5.66 10.25 -11.46
C ARG A 10 7.11 10.20 -11.03
N TRP A 11 8.02 10.14 -12.00
CA TRP A 11 9.44 10.07 -11.72
C TRP A 11 9.94 11.27 -10.88
N TRP A 12 9.33 12.43 -11.03
CA TRP A 12 9.74 13.61 -10.25
C TRP A 12 9.27 13.55 -8.78
N HIS A 13 8.37 12.67 -8.44
CA HIS A 13 7.97 12.48 -7.04
C HIS A 13 9.00 11.69 -6.24
N VAL A 14 9.94 11.00 -6.91
CA VAL A 14 10.93 10.17 -6.22
C VAL A 14 11.74 10.98 -5.22
N ASP A 15 12.13 12.20 -5.60
CA ASP A 15 12.93 13.06 -4.71
C ASP A 15 12.22 13.37 -3.40
N GLU A 16 10.89 13.54 -3.44
CA GLU A 16 10.12 13.80 -2.22
C GLU A 16 9.81 12.51 -1.46
N ALA A 17 9.72 11.39 -2.16
CA ALA A 17 9.45 10.11 -1.53
C ALA A 17 10.67 9.59 -0.74
N MET A 18 11.88 9.89 -1.20
CA MET A 18 13.07 9.34 -0.57
C MET A 18 13.25 9.74 0.91
N PRO A 19 13.02 10.99 1.33
CA PRO A 19 13.07 11.30 2.76
C PRO A 19 12.04 10.54 3.59
N ILE A 20 10.85 10.30 3.03
CA ILE A 20 9.81 9.53 3.71
C ILE A 20 10.26 8.08 3.84
N GLU A 21 10.81 7.53 2.77
CA GLU A 21 11.34 6.18 2.73
C GLU A 21 12.44 5.99 3.79
N ALA A 22 13.38 6.93 3.84
CA ALA A 22 14.48 6.89 4.79
C ALA A 22 13.99 6.96 6.23
N ASP A 23 13.03 7.84 6.51
CA ASP A 23 12.49 8.01 7.86
C ASP A 23 11.72 6.77 8.33
N LEU A 24 10.93 6.17 7.46
CA LEU A 24 10.07 5.07 7.86
C LEU A 24 10.75 3.71 7.79
N PHE A 25 11.67 3.51 6.86
CA PHE A 25 12.24 2.20 6.59
C PHE A 25 13.74 2.10 6.84
N GLY A 26 14.41 3.21 7.06
CA GLY A 26 15.82 3.21 7.42
C GLY A 26 16.69 2.41 6.46
N ALA A 27 17.42 1.43 6.99
CA ALA A 27 18.33 0.61 6.18
C ALA A 27 17.60 -0.24 5.14
N GLY A 28 16.31 -0.47 5.32
CA GLY A 28 15.50 -1.20 4.35
C GLY A 28 14.87 -0.33 3.29
N GLN A 29 15.24 0.95 3.22
CA GLN A 29 14.64 1.86 2.27
C GLN A 29 14.95 1.48 0.81
N TRP A 30 14.01 1.83 -0.07
CA TRP A 30 14.24 1.66 -1.50
C TRP A 30 15.20 2.73 -2.00
N SER A 31 15.98 2.38 -3.02
CA SER A 31 16.79 3.35 -3.74
C SER A 31 15.92 4.04 -4.80
N PRO A 32 16.36 5.20 -5.31
CA PRO A 32 15.64 5.83 -6.41
C PRO A 32 15.45 4.91 -7.62
N SER A 33 16.45 4.08 -7.94
CA SER A 33 16.34 3.19 -9.10
C SER A 33 15.26 2.12 -8.91
N MET A 34 14.99 1.70 -7.67
CA MET A 34 13.91 0.75 -7.41
C MET A 34 12.56 1.39 -7.72
N PHE A 35 12.36 2.64 -7.33
CA PHE A 35 11.14 3.37 -7.70
C PHE A 35 11.02 3.52 -9.21
N TRP A 36 12.10 3.91 -9.87
CA TRP A 36 12.08 4.09 -11.32
C TRP A 36 11.75 2.79 -12.04
N ASN A 37 12.26 1.66 -11.57
CA ASN A 37 11.95 0.36 -12.15
C ASN A 37 10.47 0.01 -12.01
N GLU A 38 9.87 0.27 -10.83
CA GLU A 38 8.45 0.01 -10.62
C GLU A 38 7.59 0.87 -11.54
N LEU A 39 7.96 2.14 -11.69
CA LEU A 39 7.21 3.04 -12.57
C LEU A 39 7.36 2.64 -14.04
N ALA A 40 8.56 2.24 -14.44
CA ALA A 40 8.82 1.81 -15.82
C ALA A 40 8.06 0.52 -16.16
N ASN A 41 7.85 -0.34 -15.17
CA ASN A 41 7.09 -1.56 -15.36
C ASN A 41 5.57 -1.33 -15.39
N GLY A 42 5.14 -0.09 -15.19
CA GLY A 42 3.72 0.24 -15.27
C GLY A 42 2.90 -0.18 -14.07
N HIS A 43 3.54 -0.45 -12.94
CA HIS A 43 2.82 -0.79 -11.73
C HIS A 43 2.01 0.42 -11.24
N HIS A 44 0.95 0.14 -10.50
CA HIS A 44 0.01 1.18 -10.06
C HIS A 44 0.54 1.87 -8.81
N TYR A 45 1.16 3.02 -8.99
CA TYR A 45 1.68 3.82 -7.88
C TYR A 45 1.00 5.18 -7.83
N ARG A 46 0.65 5.61 -6.62
CA ARG A 46 -0.01 6.90 -6.37
C ARG A 46 0.71 7.66 -5.28
N VAL A 47 0.70 8.99 -5.40
CA VAL A 47 1.12 9.88 -4.30
C VAL A 47 -0.10 10.58 -3.77
N ALA A 48 -0.10 10.83 -2.46
CA ALA A 48 -1.07 11.69 -1.80
C ALA A 48 -0.41 13.02 -1.56
N THR A 49 -1.03 14.10 -2.02
CA THR A 49 -0.48 15.45 -1.88
C THR A 49 -1.47 16.35 -1.15
N ASP A 50 -0.95 17.40 -0.53
CA ASP A 50 -1.79 18.43 0.07
C ASP A 50 -2.16 19.50 -0.97
N SER A 51 -2.83 20.56 -0.52
CA SER A 51 -3.26 21.62 -1.42
C SER A 51 -2.11 22.40 -2.04
N ASP A 52 -0.93 22.35 -1.43
CA ASP A 52 0.26 23.01 -1.96
C ASP A 52 1.10 22.09 -2.85
N GLY A 53 0.66 20.85 -3.02
CA GLY A 53 1.36 19.88 -3.85
C GLY A 53 2.45 19.11 -3.13
N ALA A 54 2.61 19.30 -1.80
CA ALA A 54 3.62 18.55 -1.05
C ALA A 54 3.19 17.09 -0.90
N VAL A 55 4.14 16.17 -1.05
CA VAL A 55 3.87 14.75 -0.92
C VAL A 55 3.68 14.38 0.54
N LEU A 56 2.52 13.85 0.86
CA LEU A 56 2.18 13.38 2.21
C LEU A 56 2.44 11.89 2.39
N GLY A 57 2.39 11.16 1.31
CA GLY A 57 2.59 9.72 1.33
C GLY A 57 2.47 9.14 -0.06
N TYR A 58 2.68 7.84 -0.15
CA TYR A 58 2.59 7.15 -1.42
C TYR A 58 2.24 5.68 -1.20
N ALA A 59 1.74 5.05 -2.24
CA ALA A 59 1.38 3.64 -2.19
C ALA A 59 1.54 3.01 -3.55
N GLY A 60 1.80 1.72 -3.56
CA GLY A 60 2.00 0.97 -4.80
C GLY A 60 1.36 -0.40 -4.76
N LEU A 61 0.80 -0.79 -5.90
CA LEU A 61 0.17 -2.08 -6.10
C LEU A 61 0.84 -2.76 -7.28
N ALA A 62 1.19 -4.02 -7.10
CA ALA A 62 1.74 -4.83 -8.18
C ALA A 62 0.99 -6.15 -8.23
N GLY A 63 0.91 -6.74 -9.41
CA GLY A 63 0.26 -8.03 -9.52
C GLY A 63 0.51 -8.59 -10.89
N ALA A 64 1.15 -9.73 -10.93
CA ALA A 64 1.40 -10.41 -12.17
C ALA A 64 0.26 -11.35 -12.53
N PRO A 65 -0.19 -12.21 -11.63
CA PRO A 65 -1.35 -13.03 -11.99
C PRO A 65 -2.62 -12.17 -11.85
N PRO A 66 -3.62 -12.40 -12.72
CA PRO A 66 -4.86 -11.64 -12.62
C PRO A 66 -5.65 -11.93 -11.35
N ASP A 67 -5.40 -13.05 -10.70
CA ASP A 67 -6.17 -13.45 -9.52
C ASP A 67 -5.68 -12.81 -8.24
N GLU A 68 -4.44 -12.35 -8.19
CA GLU A 68 -3.80 -11.91 -6.95
C GLU A 68 -2.97 -10.66 -7.19
N VAL A 69 -3.14 -9.68 -6.34
CA VAL A 69 -2.33 -8.46 -6.37
C VAL A 69 -1.71 -8.23 -5.01
N TRP A 70 -0.59 -7.53 -5.00
CA TRP A 70 0.18 -7.27 -3.77
C TRP A 70 0.31 -5.78 -3.55
N VAL A 71 0.02 -5.36 -2.33
CA VAL A 71 0.39 -4.01 -1.88
C VAL A 71 1.89 -4.02 -1.66
N GLN A 72 2.61 -3.26 -2.46
CA GLN A 72 4.06 -3.18 -2.38
C GLN A 72 4.52 -2.29 -1.24
N VAL A 73 3.81 -1.18 -1.05
CA VAL A 73 4.15 -0.20 -0.04
C VAL A 73 2.93 0.69 0.22
N ILE A 74 2.78 1.08 1.47
CA ILE A 74 1.96 2.24 1.87
C ILE A 74 2.82 2.99 2.86
N ALA A 75 3.17 4.22 2.53
CA ALA A 75 4.04 5.04 3.35
C ALA A 75 3.39 6.40 3.55
N VAL A 76 3.29 6.84 4.79
CA VAL A 76 2.70 8.14 5.14
C VAL A 76 3.72 8.91 5.96
N ARG A 77 3.99 10.14 5.54
CA ARG A 77 4.92 11.02 6.25
C ARG A 77 4.53 11.09 7.73
N ARG A 78 5.52 10.95 8.60
CA ARG A 78 5.27 10.74 10.04
C ARG A 78 4.43 11.85 10.66
N ASP A 79 4.66 13.09 10.23
CA ASP A 79 3.97 14.25 10.81
C ASP A 79 2.50 14.37 10.39
N VAL A 80 2.07 13.60 9.40
CA VAL A 80 0.66 13.61 8.96
C VAL A 80 -0.02 12.25 9.16
N GLN A 81 0.62 11.33 9.87
CA GLN A 81 -0.03 10.06 10.21
C GLN A 81 -1.24 10.31 11.10
N ARG A 82 -2.19 9.38 11.07
CA ARG A 82 -3.45 9.43 11.82
C ARG A 82 -4.41 10.52 11.36
N ARG A 83 -4.21 11.03 10.14
CA ARG A 83 -5.11 12.01 9.53
C ARG A 83 -5.86 11.45 8.34
N GLY A 84 -5.83 10.11 8.18
CA GLY A 84 -6.57 9.43 7.13
C GLY A 84 -5.85 9.31 5.80
N VAL A 85 -4.60 9.74 5.69
CA VAL A 85 -3.84 9.63 4.44
C VAL A 85 -3.63 8.17 4.05
N GLY A 86 -3.23 7.34 5.03
CA GLY A 86 -3.04 5.91 4.77
C GLY A 86 -4.31 5.22 4.32
N ARG A 87 -5.44 5.62 4.91
CA ARG A 87 -6.75 5.08 4.54
C ARG A 87 -7.10 5.44 3.09
N VAL A 88 -6.89 6.69 2.70
CA VAL A 88 -7.16 7.14 1.34
C VAL A 88 -6.30 6.38 0.34
N LEU A 89 -5.02 6.18 0.66
CA LEU A 89 -4.10 5.43 -0.19
C LEU A 89 -4.53 3.96 -0.30
N LEU A 90 -4.88 3.35 0.82
CA LEU A 90 -5.32 1.96 0.81
C LEU A 90 -6.59 1.79 -0.02
N GLU A 91 -7.56 2.69 0.15
CA GLU A 91 -8.80 2.64 -0.62
C GLU A 91 -8.54 2.76 -2.12
N GLU A 92 -7.59 3.59 -2.51
CA GLU A 92 -7.21 3.69 -3.92
C GLU A 92 -6.64 2.38 -4.45
N LEU A 93 -5.77 1.73 -3.69
CA LEU A 93 -5.22 0.44 -4.10
C LEU A 93 -6.29 -0.63 -4.20
N LEU A 94 -7.24 -0.66 -3.26
CA LEU A 94 -8.32 -1.63 -3.30
C LEU A 94 -9.25 -1.38 -4.48
N ALA A 95 -9.50 -0.11 -4.80
CA ALA A 95 -10.29 0.23 -5.99
C ALA A 95 -9.60 -0.26 -7.27
N GLU A 96 -8.28 -0.11 -7.34
CA GLU A 96 -7.52 -0.61 -8.50
C GLU A 96 -7.55 -2.13 -8.56
N ALA A 97 -7.43 -2.80 -7.41
CA ALA A 97 -7.53 -4.26 -7.37
C ALA A 97 -8.88 -4.73 -7.91
N ASN A 98 -9.95 -4.03 -7.54
CA ASN A 98 -11.28 -4.34 -8.05
C ASN A 98 -11.37 -4.11 -9.56
N ARG A 99 -10.80 -3.02 -10.06
CA ARG A 99 -10.79 -2.73 -11.50
C ARG A 99 -10.07 -3.82 -12.29
N ARG A 100 -9.03 -4.41 -11.70
CA ARG A 100 -8.28 -5.50 -12.34
C ARG A 100 -8.97 -6.86 -12.22
N GLY A 101 -10.04 -6.94 -11.43
CA GLY A 101 -10.72 -8.20 -11.18
C GLY A 101 -9.94 -9.15 -10.29
N ALA A 102 -9.08 -8.63 -9.44
CA ALA A 102 -8.28 -9.45 -8.55
C ALA A 102 -9.17 -10.14 -7.53
N ARG A 103 -8.96 -11.44 -7.32
CA ARG A 103 -9.72 -12.19 -6.33
C ARG A 103 -9.21 -11.93 -4.93
N SER A 104 -7.92 -11.67 -4.79
CA SER A 104 -7.28 -11.45 -3.49
C SER A 104 -6.28 -10.33 -3.59
N THR A 105 -6.20 -9.56 -2.50
CA THR A 105 -5.17 -8.55 -2.30
C THR A 105 -4.36 -8.96 -1.08
N LEU A 106 -3.05 -8.96 -1.22
CA LEU A 106 -2.15 -9.37 -0.16
C LEU A 106 -1.22 -8.23 0.21
N LEU A 107 -0.76 -8.26 1.46
CA LEU A 107 0.25 -7.33 1.92
C LEU A 107 1.08 -7.97 3.02
N GLU A 108 2.20 -7.33 3.33
CA GLU A 108 3.05 -7.71 4.45
C GLU A 108 3.13 -6.52 5.39
N VAL A 109 3.07 -6.80 6.67
CA VAL A 109 3.16 -5.77 7.72
C VAL A 109 3.99 -6.31 8.86
N ALA A 110 4.82 -5.46 9.47
CA ALA A 110 5.63 -5.89 10.60
C ALA A 110 4.73 -6.38 11.73
N VAL A 111 5.13 -7.47 12.38
CA VAL A 111 4.34 -8.09 13.45
C VAL A 111 4.15 -7.14 14.64
N ASP A 112 5.01 -6.14 14.78
CA ASP A 112 4.92 -5.16 15.86
C ASP A 112 4.20 -3.87 15.46
N ASN A 113 3.66 -3.80 14.24
CA ASN A 113 2.94 -2.62 13.77
C ASN A 113 1.44 -2.81 13.95
N ALA A 114 0.99 -2.75 15.20
CA ALA A 114 -0.42 -2.97 15.53
C ALA A 114 -1.37 -1.96 14.90
N PRO A 115 -1.04 -0.65 14.85
CA PRO A 115 -1.95 0.31 14.20
C PRO A 115 -2.23 -0.03 12.73
N ALA A 116 -1.21 -0.41 11.97
CA ALA A 116 -1.39 -0.79 10.58
C ALA A 116 -2.22 -2.06 10.45
N GLN A 117 -1.94 -3.06 11.30
CA GLN A 117 -2.71 -4.30 11.30
C GLN A 117 -4.19 -4.03 11.55
N ARG A 118 -4.51 -3.14 12.49
CA ARG A 118 -5.89 -2.78 12.78
C ARG A 118 -6.55 -2.07 11.60
N LEU A 119 -5.82 -1.18 10.95
CA LEU A 119 -6.35 -0.51 9.76
C LEU A 119 -6.70 -1.54 8.68
N TYR A 120 -5.78 -2.46 8.40
CA TYR A 120 -6.02 -3.47 7.37
C TYR A 120 -7.18 -4.39 7.74
N ALA A 121 -7.29 -4.76 9.02
CA ALA A 121 -8.40 -5.59 9.48
C ALA A 121 -9.75 -4.93 9.24
N THR A 122 -9.84 -3.59 9.37
CA THR A 122 -11.11 -2.89 9.10
C THR A 122 -11.53 -2.98 7.64
N TYR A 123 -10.62 -3.33 6.75
CA TYR A 123 -10.92 -3.52 5.32
C TYR A 123 -11.03 -4.99 4.94
N GLY A 124 -11.07 -5.88 5.93
CA GLY A 124 -11.28 -7.29 5.67
C GLY A 124 -10.02 -8.11 5.45
N PHE A 125 -8.85 -7.54 5.73
CA PHE A 125 -7.61 -8.31 5.68
C PHE A 125 -7.51 -9.21 6.90
N GLU A 126 -7.05 -10.45 6.68
CA GLU A 126 -6.86 -11.43 7.74
C GLU A 126 -5.47 -12.04 7.64
N PRO A 127 -4.84 -12.37 8.77
CA PRO A 127 -3.52 -12.99 8.72
C PRO A 127 -3.59 -14.39 8.13
N ILE A 128 -2.64 -14.70 7.24
CA ILE A 128 -2.55 -16.02 6.63
C ILE A 128 -1.18 -16.66 6.83
N GLY A 129 -0.21 -15.94 7.35
CA GLY A 129 1.11 -16.50 7.57
C GLY A 129 2.09 -15.50 8.11
N VAL A 130 3.28 -15.98 8.40
CA VAL A 130 4.37 -15.14 8.93
C VAL A 130 5.62 -15.41 8.10
N ARG A 131 6.32 -14.36 7.70
CA ARG A 131 7.64 -14.45 7.10
C ARG A 131 8.66 -14.06 8.15
N ARG A 132 9.44 -15.02 8.60
CA ARG A 132 10.40 -14.79 9.67
C ARG A 132 11.58 -13.97 9.17
N GLY A 133 11.98 -12.99 9.99
CA GLY A 133 13.15 -12.16 9.71
C GLY A 133 13.05 -11.36 8.43
N TYR A 134 11.86 -11.06 7.97
CA TYR A 134 11.63 -10.42 6.68
C TYR A 134 12.21 -9.00 6.64
N TYR A 135 12.04 -8.23 7.70
CA TYR A 135 12.54 -6.86 7.77
C TYR A 135 13.93 -6.84 8.37
N GLN A 136 14.88 -6.30 7.61
CA GLN A 136 16.28 -6.23 8.04
C GLN A 136 16.67 -4.77 8.20
N PRO A 137 17.61 -4.43 9.09
CA PRO A 137 18.48 -5.31 9.89
C PRO A 137 17.86 -5.75 11.22
N SER A 138 16.64 -5.31 11.54
CA SER A 138 16.00 -5.61 12.83
C SER A 138 15.64 -7.08 13.02
N ASN A 139 15.62 -7.84 11.94
CA ASN A 139 15.17 -9.24 11.92
C ASN A 139 13.71 -9.39 12.39
N THR A 140 12.90 -8.37 12.12
CA THR A 140 11.49 -8.37 12.50
C THR A 140 10.70 -9.23 11.52
N ASP A 141 9.81 -10.06 12.06
CA ASP A 141 8.93 -10.89 11.24
C ASP A 141 7.86 -10.05 10.56
N ALA A 142 7.42 -10.51 9.39
CA ALA A 142 6.29 -9.90 8.69
C ALA A 142 5.07 -10.80 8.81
N LEU A 143 3.95 -10.18 9.11
CA LEU A 143 2.64 -10.84 9.03
C LEU A 143 2.13 -10.68 7.61
N VAL A 144 1.79 -11.80 6.97
CA VAL A 144 1.18 -11.77 5.63
C VAL A 144 -0.33 -11.75 5.83
N MET A 145 -0.99 -10.75 5.25
CA MET A 145 -2.43 -10.61 5.36
C MET A 145 -3.08 -10.65 3.98
N ARG A 146 -4.28 -11.19 3.92
CA ARG A 146 -5.03 -11.33 2.67
C ARG A 146 -6.46 -10.83 2.84
N ARG A 147 -6.93 -10.15 1.83
CA ARG A 147 -8.32 -9.73 1.69
C ARG A 147 -8.85 -10.33 0.40
N ASP A 148 -9.93 -11.09 0.51
CA ASP A 148 -10.60 -11.63 -0.68
C ASP A 148 -11.58 -10.58 -1.22
N ALA A 149 -11.73 -10.53 -2.53
CA ALA A 149 -12.68 -9.64 -3.16
C ALA A 149 -14.09 -9.96 -2.69
N GLU A 150 -14.90 -8.92 -2.51
CA GLU A 150 -16.28 -9.13 -2.17
C GLU A 150 -16.99 -9.80 -3.34
N PRO A 151 -17.97 -10.66 -3.05
CA PRO A 151 -18.77 -11.24 -4.12
C PRO A 151 -19.39 -10.12 -4.93
N THR A 152 -19.28 -10.20 -6.24
CA THR A 152 -19.94 -9.22 -7.10
C THR A 152 -21.43 -9.32 -6.85
N GLY A 153 -22.05 -8.16 -6.73
CA GLY A 153 -23.46 -8.09 -6.37
C GLY A 153 -24.42 -8.75 -7.34
N ASP A 154 -24.03 -9.80 -7.86
CA ASP A 154 -24.94 -10.65 -8.60
C ASP A 154 -25.58 -11.64 -7.72
N GLY A 155 -25.08 -11.33 -7.83
CA GLY A 155 -25.38 -12.01 -7.23
C GLY A 155 -25.77 -12.38 -6.76
N PRO A 156 -26.01 -12.50 -6.89
CA PRO A 156 -26.44 -12.97 -6.38
C PRO A 156 -26.69 -13.29 -6.06
N HIS A 157 -26.36 -13.14 -6.39
CA HIS A 157 -26.44 -13.53 -6.35
C HIS A 157 -26.82 -13.93 -5.94
N ASP A 158 -26.83 -13.90 -5.89
CA ASP A 158 -27.23 -14.28 -5.71
C ASP A 158 -27.50 -14.71 -5.42
N HIS A 159 -27.66 -15.05 -5.67
CA HIS A 159 -27.96 -15.53 -5.71
C HIS A 159 -28.01 -15.98 -5.70
N GLY A 160 -27.75 -16.11 -5.61
CA GLY A 160 -28.04 -16.54 -5.85
C GLY A 160 -28.20 -16.78 -6.12
#